data_930de329d51759f624251289e0dd1d55
#
_entry.id   930de329d51759f624251289e0dd1d55
#
_cell.length_a   1.000
_cell.length_b   1.000
_cell.length_c   1.000
_cell.angle_alpha   90.00
_cell.angle_beta   90.00
_cell.angle_gamma   90.00
#
_symmetry.space_group_name_H-M   'P 1'
#
loop_
_entity.id
_entity.type
_entity.pdbx_description
1 polymer ?
#
loop_
_entity_poly.entity_id
_entity_poly.type
_entity_poly.pdbx_seq_one_letter_code
_entity_poly.pdbx_strand_id
1 'polypeptide(L)'
;MKAVIFAGGVGSRLWPLSRKKSPKQFMDIVDNKTMLQLCVDRLVPGFDLDDIYITTGKDYVSAVKKQLPSLSKNNIIAEPATRDVGPAVGLVAALFAKKFPNEPLTLLWGSDHLVKKEGYFRRILKAAGNIIRENPQQIILIGQTPRFASQNLGWISFGKKTVDDHDIPFHQLEGFQYRPDEKTAENYFKDGKHAWNLGYWVTSPSFLWNLFKEHSPQLYSQLKKIQDAYETPDYERVLGEIYPQLEKISFDNAIVEKMNFKNGLVVPADLGWSDVGAWEALKEALETSKEANVTQGKVILEDSADNLVYNYDADKLVVGIDLNDFLIVNTHDVLLVTKKTSVPKIKKLVDSLKGTPYEKLT
;
A
#
# COMPACT_ATOMS: atom_id res chain seq x y z
N MET A 1 -6.96 -3.96 18.96
CA MET A 1 -7.03 -3.18 17.70
C MET A 1 -6.58 -4.09 16.58
N LYS A 2 -7.34 -4.23 15.52
CA LYS A 2 -6.99 -5.07 14.38
C LYS A 2 -6.30 -4.27 13.28
N ALA A 3 -5.40 -4.91 12.54
CA ALA A 3 -4.75 -4.34 11.37
C ALA A 3 -4.95 -5.24 10.17
N VAL A 4 -5.34 -4.68 9.01
CA VAL A 4 -5.47 -5.40 7.76
C VAL A 4 -4.54 -4.79 6.72
N ILE A 5 -3.62 -5.61 6.21
CA ILE A 5 -2.68 -5.25 5.15
C ILE A 5 -3.22 -5.79 3.83
N PHE A 6 -3.37 -4.90 2.85
CA PHE A 6 -3.84 -5.26 1.51
C PHE A 6 -2.66 -5.59 0.60
N ALA A 7 -2.50 -6.85 0.24
CA ALA A 7 -1.40 -7.39 -0.54
C ALA A 7 -1.87 -7.96 -1.90
N GLY A 8 -2.73 -7.22 -2.60
CA GLY A 8 -3.41 -7.68 -3.83
C GLY A 8 -2.87 -7.15 -5.16
N GLY A 9 -1.99 -6.15 -5.15
CA GLY A 9 -1.49 -5.49 -6.36
C GLY A 9 -0.47 -6.32 -7.15
N VAL A 10 -0.36 -6.11 -8.47
CA VAL A 10 0.63 -6.81 -9.34
C VAL A 10 1.95 -6.04 -9.47
N GLY A 11 1.92 -4.70 -9.44
CA GLY A 11 3.11 -3.83 -9.37
C GLY A 11 4.16 -4.02 -10.47
N SER A 12 3.84 -3.78 -11.76
CA SER A 12 4.74 -4.05 -12.89
C SER A 12 5.87 -3.02 -13.13
N ARG A 13 5.91 -1.92 -12.38
CA ARG A 13 6.85 -0.81 -12.61
C ARG A 13 8.28 -1.07 -12.11
N LEU A 14 8.49 -2.10 -11.29
CA LEU A 14 9.81 -2.54 -10.85
C LEU A 14 10.34 -3.73 -11.68
N TRP A 15 9.92 -3.86 -12.93
CA TRP A 15 10.51 -4.83 -13.84
C TRP A 15 12.03 -4.59 -13.98
N PRO A 16 12.87 -5.64 -14.08
CA PRO A 16 12.56 -7.06 -14.24
C PRO A 16 12.28 -7.83 -12.95
N LEU A 17 12.35 -7.17 -11.79
CA LEU A 17 12.12 -7.81 -10.50
C LEU A 17 10.64 -8.17 -10.30
N SER A 18 9.73 -7.21 -10.48
CA SER A 18 8.29 -7.47 -10.33
C SER A 18 7.66 -7.93 -11.65
N ARG A 19 6.91 -9.05 -11.61
CA ARG A 19 6.21 -9.67 -12.74
C ARG A 19 4.83 -10.15 -12.28
N LYS A 20 3.95 -10.52 -13.23
CA LYS A 20 2.61 -11.06 -12.88
C LYS A 20 2.65 -12.20 -11.86
N LYS A 21 3.62 -13.12 -12.00
CA LYS A 21 3.78 -14.26 -11.08
C LYS A 21 4.56 -13.93 -9.80
N SER A 22 5.18 -12.78 -9.75
CA SER A 22 6.02 -12.33 -8.66
C SER A 22 5.75 -10.87 -8.37
N PRO A 23 4.60 -10.54 -7.74
CA PRO A 23 4.24 -9.17 -7.42
C PRO A 23 5.23 -8.51 -6.47
N LYS A 24 5.37 -7.20 -6.58
CA LYS A 24 6.32 -6.34 -5.86
C LYS A 24 6.35 -6.59 -4.33
N GLN A 25 5.18 -6.76 -3.71
CA GLN A 25 5.08 -6.95 -2.25
C GLN A 25 5.76 -8.22 -1.75
N PHE A 26 6.00 -9.20 -2.64
CA PHE A 26 6.65 -10.45 -2.31
C PHE A 26 8.13 -10.49 -2.70
N MET A 27 8.70 -9.35 -3.15
CA MET A 27 10.09 -9.25 -3.57
C MET A 27 10.98 -8.72 -2.45
N ASP A 28 12.21 -9.25 -2.35
CA ASP A 28 13.25 -8.80 -1.45
C ASP A 28 13.85 -7.51 -2.00
N ILE A 29 13.39 -6.37 -1.50
CA ILE A 29 13.78 -5.05 -2.02
C ILE A 29 14.73 -4.33 -1.07
N VAL A 30 14.62 -4.58 0.24
CA VAL A 30 15.43 -3.93 1.27
C VAL A 30 15.87 -4.96 2.31
N ASP A 31 17.16 -4.99 2.65
CA ASP A 31 17.74 -5.79 3.74
C ASP A 31 17.40 -7.29 3.67
N ASN A 32 17.31 -7.87 2.47
CA ASN A 32 16.90 -9.26 2.22
C ASN A 32 15.51 -9.61 2.81
N LYS A 33 14.64 -8.61 2.98
CA LYS A 33 13.25 -8.78 3.38
C LYS A 33 12.31 -8.35 2.27
N THR A 34 11.19 -9.07 2.16
CA THR A 34 10.13 -8.66 1.25
C THR A 34 9.39 -7.45 1.79
N MET A 35 8.77 -6.67 0.90
CA MET A 35 7.99 -5.50 1.31
C MET A 35 6.85 -5.88 2.26
N LEU A 36 6.24 -7.05 2.06
CA LEU A 36 5.21 -7.58 2.96
C LEU A 36 5.79 -7.86 4.36
N GLN A 37 6.97 -8.50 4.44
CA GLN A 37 7.64 -8.73 5.72
C GLN A 37 7.97 -7.42 6.43
N LEU A 38 8.53 -6.44 5.72
CA LEU A 38 8.80 -5.10 6.28
C LEU A 38 7.53 -4.41 6.78
N CYS A 39 6.41 -4.58 6.08
CA CYS A 39 5.13 -4.03 6.52
C CYS A 39 4.64 -4.66 7.83
N VAL A 40 4.75 -5.98 7.98
CA VAL A 40 4.39 -6.70 9.21
C VAL A 40 5.36 -6.36 10.35
N ASP A 41 6.67 -6.41 10.11
CA ASP A 41 7.70 -6.10 11.11
C ASP A 41 7.53 -4.69 11.69
N ARG A 42 7.10 -3.74 10.86
CA ARG A 42 6.77 -2.38 11.29
C ARG A 42 5.62 -2.32 12.30
N LEU A 43 4.67 -3.25 12.20
CA LEU A 43 3.48 -3.28 13.08
C LEU A 43 3.71 -4.08 14.37
N VAL A 44 4.43 -5.20 14.30
CA VAL A 44 4.60 -6.15 15.41
C VAL A 44 4.98 -5.51 16.75
N PRO A 45 5.84 -4.48 16.84
CA PRO A 45 6.11 -3.82 18.14
C PRO A 45 4.89 -3.13 18.77
N GLY A 46 3.77 -2.98 18.05
CA GLY A 46 2.54 -2.33 18.53
C GLY A 46 1.28 -3.16 18.35
N PHE A 47 1.37 -4.32 17.67
CA PHE A 47 0.27 -5.24 17.41
C PHE A 47 0.71 -6.68 17.69
N ASP A 48 -0.15 -7.46 18.31
CA ASP A 48 0.01 -8.90 18.35
C ASP A 48 -0.19 -9.48 16.95
N LEU A 49 0.56 -10.54 16.59
CA LEU A 49 0.42 -11.20 15.30
C LEU A 49 -1.00 -11.71 15.04
N ASP A 50 -1.71 -12.11 16.09
CA ASP A 50 -3.11 -12.56 16.02
C ASP A 50 -4.09 -11.41 15.70
N ASP A 51 -3.64 -10.17 15.77
CA ASP A 51 -4.40 -8.98 15.41
C ASP A 51 -4.10 -8.47 14.00
N ILE A 52 -3.07 -9.04 13.33
CA ILE A 52 -2.68 -8.67 11.97
C ILE A 52 -3.32 -9.64 10.97
N TYR A 53 -3.99 -9.09 9.98
CA TYR A 53 -4.64 -9.82 8.88
C TYR A 53 -4.04 -9.38 7.54
N ILE A 54 -3.95 -10.31 6.60
CA ILE A 54 -3.50 -10.05 5.22
C ILE A 54 -4.65 -10.38 4.28
N THR A 55 -5.08 -9.41 3.45
CA THR A 55 -5.95 -9.71 2.32
C THR A 55 -5.14 -9.76 1.03
N THR A 56 -5.37 -10.78 0.23
CA THR A 56 -4.61 -11.04 -1.01
C THR A 56 -5.41 -11.90 -1.98
N GLY A 57 -5.04 -11.90 -3.25
CA GLY A 57 -5.61 -12.84 -4.22
C GLY A 57 -5.32 -14.30 -3.85
N LYS A 58 -6.26 -15.19 -4.08
CA LYS A 58 -6.14 -16.63 -3.77
C LYS A 58 -4.84 -17.25 -4.27
N ASP A 59 -4.34 -16.79 -5.43
CA ASP A 59 -3.13 -17.31 -6.05
C ASP A 59 -1.86 -16.95 -5.27
N TYR A 60 -1.91 -15.96 -4.38
CA TYR A 60 -0.78 -15.48 -3.58
C TYR A 60 -0.81 -15.97 -2.13
N VAL A 61 -1.85 -16.70 -1.70
CA VAL A 61 -1.98 -17.21 -0.32
C VAL A 61 -0.78 -18.07 0.08
N SER A 62 -0.26 -18.91 -0.84
CA SER A 62 0.92 -19.74 -0.58
C SER A 62 2.18 -18.89 -0.36
N ALA A 63 2.34 -17.80 -1.11
CA ALA A 63 3.46 -16.86 -0.95
C ALA A 63 3.40 -16.15 0.41
N VAL A 64 2.22 -15.67 0.82
CA VAL A 64 2.01 -15.09 2.16
C VAL A 64 2.40 -16.06 3.26
N LYS A 65 1.91 -17.33 3.21
CA LYS A 65 2.23 -18.36 4.20
C LYS A 65 3.73 -18.67 4.27
N LYS A 66 4.41 -18.68 3.13
CA LYS A 66 5.86 -18.91 3.07
C LYS A 66 6.65 -17.77 3.71
N GLN A 67 6.24 -16.53 3.46
CA GLN A 67 6.94 -15.33 3.94
C GLN A 67 6.62 -14.98 5.39
N LEU A 68 5.41 -15.32 5.85
CA LEU A 68 4.92 -15.06 7.20
C LEU A 68 4.47 -16.37 7.88
N PRO A 69 5.40 -17.30 8.17
CA PRO A 69 5.05 -18.64 8.67
C PRO A 69 4.40 -18.62 10.06
N SER A 70 4.64 -17.58 10.85
CA SER A 70 4.05 -17.39 12.19
C SER A 70 2.66 -16.77 12.15
N LEU A 71 2.20 -16.27 10.99
CA LEU A 71 0.86 -15.71 10.85
C LEU A 71 -0.18 -16.82 10.81
N SER A 72 -1.25 -16.71 11.61
CA SER A 72 -2.37 -17.65 11.58
C SER A 72 -2.99 -17.76 10.18
N LYS A 73 -3.32 -18.97 9.75
CA LYS A 73 -4.02 -19.19 8.47
C LYS A 73 -5.39 -18.49 8.43
N ASN A 74 -6.03 -18.35 9.59
CA ASN A 74 -7.32 -17.68 9.73
C ASN A 74 -7.21 -16.15 9.57
N ASN A 75 -6.00 -15.62 9.60
CA ASN A 75 -5.72 -14.20 9.41
C ASN A 75 -5.39 -13.86 7.94
N ILE A 76 -5.52 -14.82 7.01
CA ILE A 76 -5.35 -14.60 5.58
C ILE A 76 -6.72 -14.62 4.92
N ILE A 77 -7.14 -13.46 4.38
CA ILE A 77 -8.39 -13.29 3.64
C ILE A 77 -8.08 -13.44 2.16
N ALA A 78 -8.55 -14.50 1.54
CA ALA A 78 -8.28 -14.83 0.15
C ALA A 78 -9.39 -14.27 -0.77
N GLU A 79 -9.03 -13.34 -1.65
CA GLU A 79 -9.92 -12.80 -2.66
C GLU A 79 -9.98 -13.74 -3.88
N PRO A 80 -11.17 -14.24 -4.30
CA PRO A 80 -11.27 -15.17 -5.44
C PRO A 80 -10.88 -14.56 -6.79
N ALA A 81 -10.97 -13.23 -6.91
CA ALA A 81 -10.66 -12.49 -8.13
C ALA A 81 -10.16 -11.08 -7.82
N THR A 82 -9.43 -10.46 -8.73
CA THR A 82 -9.01 -9.05 -8.61
C THR A 82 -10.16 -8.13 -8.98
N ARG A 83 -10.65 -7.31 -8.03
CA ARG A 83 -11.78 -6.39 -8.20
C ARG A 83 -11.50 -4.95 -7.77
N ASP A 84 -10.20 -4.56 -7.69
CA ASP A 84 -9.78 -3.27 -7.16
C ASP A 84 -9.99 -3.13 -5.64
N VAL A 85 -9.56 -1.99 -5.08
CA VAL A 85 -9.48 -1.76 -3.61
C VAL A 85 -10.87 -1.62 -2.97
N GLY A 86 -11.87 -1.10 -3.68
CA GLY A 86 -13.22 -0.94 -3.15
C GLY A 86 -13.84 -2.25 -2.66
N PRO A 87 -13.97 -3.28 -3.51
CA PRO A 87 -14.45 -4.60 -3.09
C PRO A 87 -13.59 -5.28 -2.03
N ALA A 88 -12.26 -5.10 -2.07
CA ALA A 88 -11.37 -5.67 -1.06
C ALA A 88 -11.61 -5.07 0.33
N VAL A 89 -11.70 -3.74 0.42
CA VAL A 89 -12.07 -3.04 1.67
C VAL A 89 -13.49 -3.39 2.09
N GLY A 90 -14.42 -3.48 1.15
CA GLY A 90 -15.81 -3.88 1.42
C GLY A 90 -15.92 -5.30 1.98
N LEU A 91 -15.14 -6.25 1.49
CA LEU A 91 -15.08 -7.61 2.05
C LEU A 91 -14.57 -7.58 3.49
N VAL A 92 -13.47 -6.87 3.75
CA VAL A 92 -12.95 -6.68 5.11
C VAL A 92 -14.00 -6.03 6.01
N ALA A 93 -14.63 -4.94 5.56
CA ALA A 93 -15.69 -4.27 6.32
C ALA A 93 -16.84 -5.21 6.67
N ALA A 94 -17.30 -6.03 5.71
CA ALA A 94 -18.37 -6.99 5.90
C ALA A 94 -18.02 -8.05 6.96
N LEU A 95 -16.84 -8.68 6.84
CA LEU A 95 -16.41 -9.74 7.75
C LEU A 95 -16.14 -9.20 9.16
N PHE A 96 -15.44 -8.06 9.25
CA PHE A 96 -15.05 -7.48 10.53
C PHE A 96 -16.23 -6.82 11.25
N ALA A 97 -17.20 -6.23 10.54
CA ALA A 97 -18.42 -5.74 11.16
C ALA A 97 -19.26 -6.86 11.82
N LYS A 98 -19.17 -8.11 11.31
CA LYS A 98 -19.79 -9.28 11.96
C LYS A 98 -19.00 -9.74 13.19
N LYS A 99 -17.66 -9.77 13.10
CA LYS A 99 -16.80 -10.40 14.10
C LYS A 99 -16.28 -9.43 15.16
N PHE A 100 -15.96 -8.18 14.79
CA PHE A 100 -15.31 -7.18 15.63
C PHE A 100 -15.95 -5.78 15.47
N PRO A 101 -17.27 -5.63 15.63
CA PRO A 101 -18.04 -4.46 15.16
C PRO A 101 -17.49 -3.11 15.61
N ASN A 102 -17.03 -3.00 16.85
CA ASN A 102 -16.61 -1.73 17.48
C ASN A 102 -15.11 -1.70 17.80
N GLU A 103 -14.36 -2.72 17.43
CA GLU A 103 -12.92 -2.72 17.66
C GLU A 103 -12.22 -1.83 16.64
N PRO A 104 -11.28 -0.94 17.06
CA PRO A 104 -10.56 -0.12 16.10
C PRO A 104 -9.84 -0.99 15.06
N LEU A 105 -10.03 -0.64 13.80
CA LEU A 105 -9.50 -1.31 12.63
C LEU A 105 -8.56 -0.38 11.86
N THR A 106 -7.32 -0.78 11.69
CA THR A 106 -6.37 -0.14 10.79
C THR A 106 -6.40 -0.82 9.43
N LEU A 107 -6.55 -0.05 8.37
CA LEU A 107 -6.46 -0.48 6.98
C LEU A 107 -5.16 0.05 6.38
N LEU A 108 -4.35 -0.83 5.80
CA LEU A 108 -3.04 -0.50 5.23
C LEU A 108 -2.97 -1.01 3.79
N TRP A 109 -3.21 -0.11 2.83
CA TRP A 109 -3.16 -0.49 1.40
C TRP A 109 -1.74 -0.64 0.86
N GLY A 110 -0.75 -0.21 1.61
CA GLY A 110 0.64 -0.23 1.23
C GLY A 110 1.43 -1.38 1.81
N SER A 111 1.11 -2.63 1.43
CA SER A 111 1.98 -3.78 1.72
C SER A 111 3.38 -3.64 1.09
N ASP A 112 3.54 -2.66 0.22
CA ASP A 112 4.71 -2.38 -0.61
C ASP A 112 5.27 -0.95 -0.41
N HIS A 113 4.92 -0.31 0.71
CA HIS A 113 5.41 1.02 1.08
C HIS A 113 6.58 0.96 2.06
N LEU A 114 7.53 1.88 1.91
CA LEU A 114 8.56 2.16 2.92
C LEU A 114 8.10 3.28 3.85
N VAL A 115 8.44 3.15 5.13
CA VAL A 115 8.22 4.16 6.18
C VAL A 115 9.47 4.22 7.02
N LYS A 116 10.19 5.34 7.01
CA LYS A 116 11.45 5.50 7.77
C LYS A 116 11.21 5.70 9.28
N LYS A 117 10.16 6.43 9.65
CA LYS A 117 9.84 6.80 11.04
C LYS A 117 8.84 5.83 11.66
N GLU A 118 9.16 4.55 11.70
CA GLU A 118 8.25 3.49 12.14
C GLU A 118 7.72 3.67 13.57
N GLY A 119 8.59 4.08 14.50
CA GLY A 119 8.17 4.35 15.89
C GLY A 119 7.13 5.47 15.99
N TYR A 120 7.27 6.52 15.16
CA TYR A 120 6.30 7.60 15.10
C TYR A 120 4.99 7.12 14.45
N PHE A 121 5.08 6.34 13.39
CA PHE A 121 3.92 5.71 12.74
C PHE A 121 3.11 4.86 13.73
N ARG A 122 3.75 4.00 14.53
CA ARG A 122 3.06 3.20 15.56
C ARG A 122 2.37 4.06 16.62
N ARG A 123 2.99 5.18 17.05
CA ARG A 123 2.34 6.13 17.98
C ARG A 123 1.09 6.73 17.38
N ILE A 124 1.12 7.12 16.09
CA ILE A 124 -0.06 7.63 15.38
C ILE A 124 -1.18 6.59 15.36
N LEU A 125 -0.86 5.32 15.00
CA LEU A 125 -1.86 4.25 14.98
C LEU A 125 -2.48 4.01 16.35
N LYS A 126 -1.68 4.04 17.41
CA LYS A 126 -2.16 3.89 18.80
C LYS A 126 -3.10 5.02 19.19
N ALA A 127 -2.70 6.27 18.94
CA ALA A 127 -3.51 7.45 19.21
C ALA A 127 -4.83 7.43 18.42
N ALA A 128 -4.76 7.12 17.11
CA ALA A 128 -5.95 6.96 16.28
C ALA A 128 -6.89 5.86 16.81
N GLY A 129 -6.32 4.72 17.24
CA GLY A 129 -7.08 3.65 17.85
C GLY A 129 -7.81 4.05 19.14
N ASN A 130 -7.20 4.92 19.97
CA ASN A 130 -7.84 5.45 21.17
C ASN A 130 -9.06 6.31 20.80
N ILE A 131 -8.91 7.23 19.84
CA ILE A 131 -10.00 8.11 19.38
C ILE A 131 -11.15 7.28 18.82
N ILE A 132 -10.87 6.23 18.02
CA ILE A 132 -11.92 5.38 17.46
C ILE A 132 -12.64 4.55 18.53
N ARG A 133 -11.95 4.14 19.62
CA ARG A 133 -12.64 3.47 20.75
C ARG A 133 -13.65 4.38 21.44
N GLU A 134 -13.30 5.65 21.61
CA GLU A 134 -14.19 6.64 22.22
C GLU A 134 -15.28 7.10 21.24
N ASN A 135 -14.94 7.18 19.95
CA ASN A 135 -15.81 7.71 18.91
C ASN A 135 -15.85 6.75 17.68
N PRO A 136 -16.56 5.61 17.77
CA PRO A 136 -16.55 4.59 16.72
C PRO A 136 -17.23 5.01 15.40
N GLN A 137 -17.88 6.17 15.37
CA GLN A 137 -18.50 6.76 14.15
C GLN A 137 -17.55 7.73 13.44
N GLN A 138 -16.26 7.53 13.58
CA GLN A 138 -15.24 8.35 12.94
C GLN A 138 -14.32 7.50 12.04
N ILE A 139 -13.67 8.20 11.11
CA ILE A 139 -12.60 7.66 10.27
C ILE A 139 -11.40 8.61 10.29
N ILE A 140 -10.22 8.07 10.48
CA ILE A 140 -8.97 8.82 10.58
C ILE A 140 -8.06 8.45 9.42
N LEU A 141 -7.65 9.44 8.65
CA LEU A 141 -6.71 9.31 7.55
C LEU A 141 -5.31 9.71 8.01
N ILE A 142 -4.33 8.89 7.72
CA ILE A 142 -2.92 9.23 7.95
C ILE A 142 -2.34 9.74 6.64
N GLY A 143 -1.91 10.99 6.62
CA GLY A 143 -1.36 11.67 5.46
C GLY A 143 0.14 11.89 5.58
N GLN A 144 0.88 11.80 4.46
CA GLN A 144 2.28 12.23 4.40
C GLN A 144 2.36 13.71 4.08
N THR A 145 3.18 14.45 4.81
CA THR A 145 3.56 15.82 4.44
C THR A 145 4.18 15.81 3.04
N PRO A 146 3.65 16.57 2.08
CA PRO A 146 4.11 16.54 0.71
C PRO A 146 5.54 17.05 0.58
N ARG A 147 6.33 16.46 -0.31
CA ARG A 147 7.68 16.92 -0.66
C ARG A 147 7.74 17.58 -2.03
N PHE A 148 6.71 17.36 -2.85
CA PHE A 148 6.54 17.95 -4.19
C PHE A 148 5.07 17.92 -4.61
N ALA A 149 4.74 18.61 -5.72
CA ALA A 149 3.38 18.65 -6.29
C ALA A 149 3.09 17.38 -7.10
N SER A 150 2.62 16.31 -6.44
CA SER A 150 2.34 15.03 -7.10
C SER A 150 0.99 15.02 -7.80
N GLN A 151 0.98 14.65 -9.07
CA GLN A 151 -0.23 14.38 -9.86
C GLN A 151 -0.67 12.90 -9.77
N ASN A 152 0.13 12.05 -9.16
CA ASN A 152 -0.09 10.59 -9.14
C ASN A 152 -0.66 10.07 -7.82
N LEU A 153 -0.75 10.91 -6.80
CA LEU A 153 -1.24 10.58 -5.46
C LEU A 153 -2.60 11.23 -5.20
N GLY A 154 -3.35 10.68 -4.25
CA GLY A 154 -4.50 11.35 -3.67
C GLY A 154 -4.04 12.43 -2.70
N TRP A 155 -4.81 13.50 -2.59
CA TRP A 155 -4.58 14.62 -1.68
C TRP A 155 -5.72 14.74 -0.69
N ILE A 156 -5.37 14.95 0.56
CA ILE A 156 -6.28 15.12 1.68
C ILE A 156 -6.18 16.58 2.11
N SER A 157 -7.27 17.35 2.06
CA SER A 157 -7.31 18.66 2.66
C SER A 157 -7.76 18.60 4.11
N PHE A 158 -7.12 19.37 4.97
CA PHE A 158 -7.40 19.39 6.40
C PHE A 158 -7.46 20.82 6.98
N GLY A 159 -8.32 20.98 7.94
CA GLY A 159 -8.61 22.24 8.60
C GLY A 159 -7.97 22.37 9.98
N LYS A 160 -8.75 22.90 10.91
CA LYS A 160 -8.29 23.15 12.27
C LYS A 160 -7.93 21.85 12.99
N LYS A 161 -6.92 21.95 13.88
CA LYS A 161 -6.67 20.91 14.88
C LYS A 161 -7.88 20.81 15.82
N THR A 162 -8.39 19.60 15.99
CA THR A 162 -9.59 19.32 16.80
C THR A 162 -9.28 18.59 18.07
N VAL A 163 -8.32 17.65 18.02
CA VAL A 163 -7.96 16.78 19.16
C VAL A 163 -6.45 16.60 19.18
N ASP A 164 -5.89 16.42 20.37
CA ASP A 164 -4.55 15.89 20.61
C ASP A 164 -4.64 14.61 21.42
N ASP A 165 -3.96 13.57 21.01
CA ASP A 165 -3.74 12.37 21.81
C ASP A 165 -2.24 12.04 21.84
N HIS A 166 -1.60 12.11 23.02
CA HIS A 166 -0.17 11.82 23.23
C HIS A 166 0.75 12.57 22.25
N ASP A 167 0.57 13.88 22.11
CA ASP A 167 1.31 14.77 21.19
C ASP A 167 1.10 14.46 19.68
N ILE A 168 0.07 13.73 19.34
CA ILE A 168 -0.36 13.51 17.96
C ILE A 168 -1.53 14.46 17.64
N PRO A 169 -1.33 15.47 16.78
CA PRO A 169 -2.39 16.40 16.41
C PRO A 169 -3.32 15.77 15.37
N PHE A 170 -4.63 15.79 15.63
CA PHE A 170 -5.66 15.40 14.71
C PHE A 170 -6.40 16.64 14.20
N HIS A 171 -6.53 16.72 12.89
CA HIS A 171 -7.17 17.83 12.18
C HIS A 171 -8.50 17.39 11.60
N GLN A 172 -9.43 18.33 11.45
CA GLN A 172 -10.67 18.08 10.75
C GLN A 172 -10.39 17.73 9.28
N LEU A 173 -10.95 16.66 8.77
CA LEU A 173 -10.96 16.36 7.34
C LEU A 173 -11.89 17.34 6.62
N GLU A 174 -11.40 18.01 5.59
CA GLU A 174 -12.18 19.00 4.82
C GLU A 174 -12.41 18.59 3.38
N GLY A 175 -11.56 17.73 2.83
CA GLY A 175 -11.71 17.29 1.45
C GLY A 175 -10.74 16.18 1.05
N PHE A 176 -11.03 15.60 -0.09
CA PHE A 176 -10.21 14.59 -0.73
C PHE A 176 -10.26 14.76 -2.25
N GLN A 177 -9.12 14.66 -2.91
CA GLN A 177 -9.05 14.65 -4.37
C GLN A 177 -8.02 13.63 -4.86
N TYR A 178 -8.48 12.72 -5.71
CA TYR A 178 -7.61 11.70 -6.31
C TYR A 178 -6.98 12.26 -7.59
N ARG A 179 -5.65 12.22 -7.68
CA ARG A 179 -4.86 12.56 -8.88
C ARG A 179 -5.26 13.90 -9.54
N PRO A 180 -5.04 15.03 -8.87
CA PRO A 180 -5.33 16.34 -9.43
C PRO A 180 -4.48 16.65 -10.67
N ASP A 181 -4.89 17.65 -11.43
CA ASP A 181 -4.03 18.23 -12.47
C ASP A 181 -2.80 18.96 -11.86
N GLU A 182 -1.84 19.30 -12.71
CA GLU A 182 -0.58 19.91 -12.30
C GLU A 182 -0.77 21.20 -11.50
N LYS A 183 -1.62 22.10 -12.00
CA LYS A 183 -1.88 23.40 -11.37
C LYS A 183 -2.52 23.22 -9.99
N THR A 184 -3.46 22.30 -9.88
CA THR A 184 -4.12 21.98 -8.61
C THR A 184 -3.13 21.35 -7.63
N ALA A 185 -2.29 20.42 -8.08
CA ALA A 185 -1.25 19.79 -7.25
C ALA A 185 -0.23 20.82 -6.73
N GLU A 186 0.18 21.78 -7.59
CA GLU A 186 1.06 22.87 -7.17
C GLU A 186 0.43 23.77 -6.10
N ASN A 187 -0.85 24.09 -6.24
CA ASN A 187 -1.57 24.91 -5.25
C ASN A 187 -1.64 24.17 -3.91
N TYR A 188 -1.98 22.90 -3.91
CA TYR A 188 -2.04 22.06 -2.71
C TYR A 188 -0.69 21.91 -2.01
N PHE A 189 0.38 21.82 -2.79
CA PHE A 189 1.74 21.78 -2.24
C PHE A 189 2.14 23.09 -1.56
N LYS A 190 1.72 24.24 -2.11
CA LYS A 190 2.10 25.57 -1.62
C LYS A 190 1.30 26.06 -0.41
N ASP A 191 0.05 25.58 -0.24
CA ASP A 191 -0.87 26.14 0.77
C ASP A 191 -0.66 25.56 2.18
N GLY A 192 0.07 24.44 2.31
CA GLY A 192 0.38 23.81 3.60
C GLY A 192 -0.83 23.22 4.32
N LYS A 193 -1.97 23.09 3.65
CA LYS A 193 -3.24 22.52 4.19
C LYS A 193 -3.60 21.19 3.57
N HIS A 194 -2.66 20.59 2.84
CA HIS A 194 -2.86 19.32 2.18
C HIS A 194 -1.77 18.32 2.55
N ALA A 195 -2.16 17.05 2.60
CA ALA A 195 -1.27 15.91 2.78
C ALA A 195 -1.51 14.88 1.66
N TRP A 196 -0.50 14.08 1.33
CA TRP A 196 -0.72 12.93 0.44
C TRP A 196 -1.46 11.82 1.14
N ASN A 197 -2.45 11.23 0.48
CA ASN A 197 -3.11 10.02 0.95
C ASN A 197 -2.18 8.81 0.83
N LEU A 198 -1.91 8.17 1.96
CA LEU A 198 -1.08 6.97 2.02
C LEU A 198 -1.88 5.68 1.83
N GLY A 199 -3.21 5.77 1.88
CA GLY A 199 -4.05 4.57 2.02
C GLY A 199 -3.92 3.92 3.40
N TYR A 200 -3.64 4.71 4.44
CA TYR A 200 -3.58 4.27 5.84
C TYR A 200 -4.72 4.91 6.62
N TRP A 201 -5.63 4.09 7.10
CA TRP A 201 -6.90 4.53 7.66
C TRP A 201 -7.18 3.82 8.97
N VAL A 202 -7.77 4.51 9.93
CA VAL A 202 -8.22 3.91 11.19
C VAL A 202 -9.69 4.26 11.40
N THR A 203 -10.53 3.24 11.64
CA THR A 203 -11.97 3.40 11.84
C THR A 203 -12.55 2.23 12.62
N SER A 204 -13.85 2.21 12.88
CA SER A 204 -14.53 0.99 13.32
C SER A 204 -15.09 0.20 12.13
N PRO A 205 -15.10 -1.14 12.19
CA PRO A 205 -15.71 -1.97 11.15
C PRO A 205 -17.18 -1.65 10.91
N SER A 206 -17.95 -1.38 11.95
CA SER A 206 -19.38 -1.01 11.83
C SER A 206 -19.57 0.30 11.09
N PHE A 207 -18.75 1.32 11.37
CA PHE A 207 -18.84 2.59 10.67
C PHE A 207 -18.46 2.42 9.20
N LEU A 208 -17.35 1.73 8.93
CA LEU A 208 -16.92 1.43 7.56
C LEU A 208 -18.02 0.67 6.78
N TRP A 209 -18.64 -0.32 7.39
CA TRP A 209 -19.73 -1.08 6.78
C TRP A 209 -20.97 -0.22 6.49
N ASN A 210 -21.28 0.73 7.37
CA ASN A 210 -22.35 1.71 7.15
C ASN A 210 -22.03 2.67 5.99
N LEU A 211 -20.77 3.09 5.82
CA LEU A 211 -20.37 3.88 4.67
C LEU A 211 -20.61 3.14 3.34
N PHE A 212 -20.35 1.83 3.27
CA PHE A 212 -20.70 1.03 2.10
C PHE A 212 -22.20 0.97 1.87
N LYS A 213 -22.99 0.82 2.94
CA LYS A 213 -24.46 0.82 2.84
C LYS A 213 -25.01 2.13 2.29
N GLU A 214 -24.44 3.26 2.71
CA GLU A 214 -24.89 4.59 2.33
C GLU A 214 -24.43 4.99 0.92
N HIS A 215 -23.13 4.78 0.60
CA HIS A 215 -22.52 5.36 -0.58
C HIS A 215 -22.31 4.37 -1.74
N SER A 216 -22.41 3.06 -1.47
CA SER A 216 -22.27 1.99 -2.47
C SER A 216 -23.29 0.86 -2.24
N PRO A 217 -24.60 1.14 -2.28
CA PRO A 217 -25.65 0.19 -1.85
C PRO A 217 -25.68 -1.09 -2.70
N GLN A 218 -25.33 -1.03 -3.97
CA GLN A 218 -25.24 -2.21 -4.85
C GLN A 218 -24.11 -3.13 -4.40
N LEU A 219 -22.91 -2.58 -4.18
CA LEU A 219 -21.76 -3.34 -3.69
C LEU A 219 -22.05 -3.89 -2.28
N TYR A 220 -22.63 -3.07 -1.40
CA TYR A 220 -23.07 -3.49 -0.08
C TYR A 220 -24.00 -4.69 -0.13
N SER A 221 -25.04 -4.67 -0.99
CA SER A 221 -26.04 -5.76 -1.06
C SER A 221 -25.42 -7.10 -1.48
N GLN A 222 -24.44 -7.07 -2.37
CA GLN A 222 -23.69 -8.25 -2.79
C GLN A 222 -22.75 -8.76 -1.68
N LEU A 223 -22.00 -7.86 -1.07
CA LEU A 223 -21.11 -8.18 0.06
C LEU A 223 -21.88 -8.64 1.29
N LYS A 224 -23.13 -8.15 1.50
CA LYS A 224 -24.00 -8.60 2.59
C LYS A 224 -24.32 -10.10 2.50
N LYS A 225 -24.52 -10.62 1.29
CA LYS A 225 -24.72 -12.08 1.09
C LYS A 225 -23.47 -12.87 1.48
N ILE A 226 -22.28 -12.35 1.19
CA ILE A 226 -21.02 -12.96 1.63
C ILE A 226 -20.87 -12.90 3.16
N GLN A 227 -21.22 -11.74 3.77
CA GLN A 227 -21.23 -11.58 5.23
C GLN A 227 -22.18 -12.58 5.92
N ASP A 228 -23.38 -12.78 5.36
CA ASP A 228 -24.36 -13.70 5.94
C ASP A 228 -23.87 -15.15 5.92
N ALA A 229 -23.19 -15.55 4.85
CA ALA A 229 -22.58 -16.86 4.72
C ALA A 229 -21.29 -17.04 5.56
N TYR A 230 -20.67 -15.96 6.03
CA TYR A 230 -19.42 -16.02 6.80
C TYR A 230 -19.59 -16.87 8.08
N GLU A 231 -18.63 -17.75 8.37
CA GLU A 231 -18.64 -18.72 9.46
C GLU A 231 -19.73 -19.82 9.30
N THR A 232 -20.22 -20.03 8.08
CA THR A 232 -21.06 -21.18 7.72
C THR A 232 -20.34 -22.10 6.70
N PRO A 233 -20.77 -23.34 6.51
CA PRO A 233 -20.22 -24.23 5.48
C PRO A 233 -20.33 -23.69 4.04
N ASP A 234 -21.26 -22.75 3.78
CA ASP A 234 -21.50 -22.17 2.47
C ASP A 234 -20.54 -21.01 2.13
N TYR A 235 -19.73 -20.53 3.06
CA TYR A 235 -18.94 -19.30 2.88
C TYR A 235 -18.07 -19.33 1.62
N GLU A 236 -17.26 -20.36 1.45
CA GLU A 236 -16.34 -20.48 0.31
C GLU A 236 -17.08 -20.51 -1.03
N ARG A 237 -18.21 -21.19 -1.09
CA ARG A 237 -19.06 -21.25 -2.29
C ARG A 237 -19.63 -19.86 -2.60
N VAL A 238 -20.27 -19.22 -1.62
CA VAL A 238 -20.91 -17.92 -1.78
C VAL A 238 -19.87 -16.82 -2.13
N LEU A 239 -18.71 -16.82 -1.48
CA LEU A 239 -17.60 -15.94 -1.78
C LEU A 239 -17.12 -16.13 -3.24
N GLY A 240 -16.92 -17.38 -3.64
CA GLY A 240 -16.45 -17.76 -4.99
C GLY A 240 -17.44 -17.41 -6.11
N GLU A 241 -18.74 -17.44 -5.84
CA GLU A 241 -19.79 -17.10 -6.80
C GLU A 241 -20.00 -15.58 -6.91
N ILE A 242 -20.03 -14.86 -5.81
CA ILE A 242 -20.42 -13.45 -5.77
C ILE A 242 -19.23 -12.51 -6.01
N TYR A 243 -18.10 -12.74 -5.34
CA TYR A 243 -16.97 -11.80 -5.37
C TYR A 243 -16.43 -11.53 -6.80
N PRO A 244 -16.30 -12.52 -7.69
CA PRO A 244 -15.87 -12.29 -9.07
C PRO A 244 -16.82 -11.42 -9.90
N GLN A 245 -18.06 -11.22 -9.46
CA GLN A 245 -19.07 -10.42 -10.15
C GLN A 245 -19.16 -8.98 -9.62
N LEU A 246 -18.44 -8.64 -8.54
CA LEU A 246 -18.43 -7.30 -7.96
C LEU A 246 -17.86 -6.30 -8.97
N GLU A 247 -18.39 -5.09 -8.94
CA GLU A 247 -17.89 -3.97 -9.74
C GLU A 247 -16.41 -3.69 -9.41
N LYS A 248 -15.61 -3.40 -10.43
CA LYS A 248 -14.23 -2.91 -10.25
C LYS A 248 -14.26 -1.42 -9.97
N ILE A 249 -14.06 -1.04 -8.72
CA ILE A 249 -14.06 0.34 -8.30
C ILE A 249 -13.02 0.56 -7.21
N SER A 250 -12.33 1.72 -7.22
CA SER A 250 -11.47 2.12 -6.12
C SER A 250 -12.29 2.43 -4.86
N PHE A 251 -11.67 2.31 -3.68
CA PHE A 251 -12.33 2.74 -2.45
C PHE A 251 -12.56 4.25 -2.42
N ASP A 252 -11.63 5.00 -3.01
CA ASP A 252 -11.73 6.45 -3.13
C ASP A 252 -13.03 6.84 -3.84
N ASN A 253 -13.31 6.27 -5.01
CA ASN A 253 -14.52 6.57 -5.79
C ASN A 253 -15.80 5.93 -5.19
N ALA A 254 -15.67 4.76 -4.55
CA ALA A 254 -16.82 4.08 -3.96
C ALA A 254 -17.34 4.81 -2.72
N ILE A 255 -16.43 5.33 -1.88
CA ILE A 255 -16.75 5.81 -0.53
C ILE A 255 -16.17 7.21 -0.27
N VAL A 256 -14.83 7.42 -0.44
CA VAL A 256 -14.15 8.59 0.12
C VAL A 256 -14.66 9.90 -0.47
N GLU A 257 -14.82 9.97 -1.79
CA GLU A 257 -15.30 11.16 -2.49
C GLU A 257 -16.78 11.49 -2.21
N LYS A 258 -17.52 10.53 -1.62
CA LYS A 258 -18.95 10.65 -1.36
C LYS A 258 -19.28 10.83 0.11
N MET A 259 -18.38 10.43 1.02
CA MET A 259 -18.64 10.45 2.45
C MET A 259 -18.72 11.87 3.01
N ASN A 260 -19.49 12.05 4.09
CA ASN A 260 -19.50 13.29 4.84
C ASN A 260 -18.21 13.44 5.66
N PHE A 261 -17.42 14.46 5.38
CA PHE A 261 -16.13 14.72 6.04
C PHE A 261 -16.25 15.15 7.51
N LYS A 262 -17.43 15.46 8.01
CA LYS A 262 -17.64 15.84 9.44
C LYS A 262 -17.18 14.75 10.42
N ASN A 263 -17.26 13.49 10.02
CA ASN A 263 -16.82 12.36 10.83
C ASN A 263 -15.37 11.94 10.50
N GLY A 264 -14.66 12.72 9.69
CA GLY A 264 -13.29 12.44 9.26
C GLY A 264 -12.28 13.28 10.02
N LEU A 265 -11.19 12.64 10.44
CA LEU A 265 -9.99 13.29 10.97
C LEU A 265 -8.79 12.96 10.12
N VAL A 266 -7.77 13.82 10.19
CA VAL A 266 -6.50 13.64 9.47
C VAL A 266 -5.34 13.83 10.43
N VAL A 267 -4.32 12.98 10.32
CA VAL A 267 -3.01 13.21 10.91
C VAL A 267 -2.01 13.48 9.77
N PRO A 268 -1.70 14.75 9.47
CA PRO A 268 -0.63 15.09 8.56
C PRO A 268 0.71 14.85 9.26
N ALA A 269 1.52 13.94 8.74
CA ALA A 269 2.79 13.53 9.37
C ALA A 269 3.89 13.36 8.32
N ASP A 270 5.12 13.73 8.69
CA ASP A 270 6.28 13.31 7.93
C ASP A 270 6.79 11.96 8.46
N LEU A 271 6.44 10.90 7.75
CA LEU A 271 6.80 9.53 8.08
C LEU A 271 8.08 9.06 7.36
N GLY A 272 8.66 9.88 6.48
CA GLY A 272 9.68 9.41 5.54
C GLY A 272 9.11 8.34 4.61
N TRP A 273 7.87 8.51 4.19
CA TRP A 273 7.12 7.55 3.41
C TRP A 273 7.49 7.58 1.91
N SER A 274 7.50 6.42 1.30
CA SER A 274 7.57 6.23 -0.15
C SER A 274 6.70 5.05 -0.58
N ASP A 275 5.96 5.21 -1.69
CA ASP A 275 5.19 4.14 -2.30
C ASP A 275 6.08 3.13 -3.06
N VAL A 276 7.37 3.43 -3.19
CA VAL A 276 8.33 2.63 -4.00
C VAL A 276 7.70 2.21 -5.33
N GLY A 277 6.95 3.15 -5.91
CA GLY A 277 6.16 2.88 -7.11
C GLY A 277 7.00 2.65 -8.38
N ALA A 278 8.27 3.05 -8.37
CA ALA A 278 9.24 2.90 -9.44
C ALA A 278 10.66 2.87 -8.85
N TRP A 279 11.65 2.54 -9.68
CA TRP A 279 13.04 2.42 -9.26
C TRP A 279 13.63 3.74 -8.72
N GLU A 280 13.20 4.88 -9.28
CA GLU A 280 13.64 6.21 -8.79
C GLU A 280 13.14 6.47 -7.37
N ALA A 281 11.89 6.14 -7.08
CA ALA A 281 11.31 6.30 -5.75
C ALA A 281 11.99 5.37 -4.73
N LEU A 282 12.45 4.18 -5.16
CA LEU A 282 13.25 3.29 -4.32
C LEU A 282 14.61 3.92 -4.01
N LYS A 283 15.28 4.44 -5.02
CA LYS A 283 16.58 5.11 -4.84
C LYS A 283 16.45 6.28 -3.88
N GLU A 284 15.50 7.20 -4.09
CA GLU A 284 15.21 8.33 -3.21
C GLU A 284 14.91 7.89 -1.76
N ALA A 285 14.21 6.78 -1.61
CA ALA A 285 13.87 6.25 -0.28
C ALA A 285 15.09 5.68 0.47
N LEU A 286 16.10 5.16 -0.23
CA LEU A 286 17.26 4.46 0.37
C LEU A 286 18.55 5.28 0.37
N GLU A 287 18.66 6.30 -0.46
CA GLU A 287 19.87 7.11 -0.55
C GLU A 287 20.14 7.93 0.73
N THR A 288 21.41 8.11 1.04
CA THR A 288 21.88 9.00 2.13
C THR A 288 22.17 10.41 1.65
N SER A 289 22.51 10.57 0.38
CA SER A 289 22.61 11.83 -0.37
C SER A 289 22.22 11.59 -1.82
N LYS A 290 22.00 12.66 -2.61
CA LYS A 290 21.67 12.53 -4.03
C LYS A 290 22.75 11.83 -4.85
N GLU A 291 24.02 12.06 -4.50
CA GLU A 291 25.18 11.49 -5.16
C GLU A 291 25.48 10.05 -4.70
N ALA A 292 24.86 9.59 -3.60
CA ALA A 292 25.10 8.28 -3.05
C ALA A 292 24.66 7.18 -4.03
N ASN A 293 25.50 6.17 -4.21
CA ASN A 293 25.09 4.94 -4.85
C ASN A 293 24.25 4.09 -3.88
N VAL A 294 23.17 3.49 -4.38
CA VAL A 294 22.39 2.51 -3.65
C VAL A 294 22.63 1.14 -4.29
N THR A 295 23.16 0.19 -3.54
CA THR A 295 23.53 -1.12 -4.06
C THR A 295 22.94 -2.25 -3.24
N GLN A 296 22.61 -3.37 -3.90
CA GLN A 296 22.23 -4.62 -3.25
C GLN A 296 22.89 -5.81 -3.96
N GLY A 297 23.33 -6.81 -3.19
CA GLY A 297 24.03 -7.98 -3.71
C GLY A 297 25.53 -7.75 -3.94
N LYS A 298 26.18 -8.60 -4.76
CA LYS A 298 27.60 -8.48 -5.09
C LYS A 298 27.80 -7.38 -6.14
N VAL A 299 28.19 -6.19 -5.69
CA VAL A 299 28.37 -4.99 -6.54
C VAL A 299 29.67 -4.30 -6.15
N ILE A 300 30.45 -3.88 -7.15
CA ILE A 300 31.61 -2.99 -7.02
C ILE A 300 31.38 -1.80 -7.95
N LEU A 301 31.51 -0.60 -7.42
CA LEU A 301 31.44 0.64 -8.19
C LEU A 301 32.74 1.44 -7.95
N GLU A 302 33.37 1.82 -9.05
CA GLU A 302 34.59 2.66 -9.06
C GLU A 302 34.27 3.96 -9.80
N ASP A 303 34.72 5.10 -9.27
CA ASP A 303 34.48 6.45 -9.85
C ASP A 303 33.05 6.72 -10.28
N SER A 304 32.08 6.25 -9.48
CA SER A 304 30.67 6.19 -9.82
C SER A 304 29.79 6.87 -8.77
N ALA A 305 28.78 7.63 -9.22
CA ALA A 305 27.88 8.37 -8.34
C ALA A 305 26.42 8.29 -8.81
N ASP A 306 25.49 8.48 -7.89
CA ASP A 306 24.05 8.58 -8.14
C ASP A 306 23.44 7.36 -8.89
N ASN A 307 23.97 6.15 -8.64
CA ASN A 307 23.46 4.94 -9.28
C ASN A 307 22.58 4.12 -8.33
N LEU A 308 21.66 3.35 -8.93
CA LEU A 308 20.93 2.27 -8.26
C LEU A 308 21.30 0.95 -8.92
N VAL A 309 22.00 0.07 -8.19
CA VAL A 309 22.50 -1.21 -8.73
C VAL A 309 22.01 -2.35 -7.85
N TYR A 310 21.13 -3.16 -8.38
CA TYR A 310 20.57 -4.34 -7.72
C TYR A 310 21.00 -5.62 -8.43
N ASN A 311 21.74 -6.45 -7.73
CA ASN A 311 22.18 -7.74 -8.22
C ASN A 311 21.52 -8.88 -7.44
N TYR A 312 20.57 -9.53 -8.06
CA TYR A 312 19.85 -10.69 -7.50
C TYR A 312 20.46 -12.04 -7.91
N ASP A 313 21.50 -12.02 -8.78
CA ASP A 313 22.21 -13.22 -9.16
C ASP A 313 23.42 -13.41 -8.24
N ALA A 314 23.31 -14.35 -7.30
CA ALA A 314 24.34 -14.59 -6.29
C ALA A 314 25.66 -15.13 -6.90
N ASP A 315 25.62 -15.69 -8.11
CA ASP A 315 26.78 -16.27 -8.79
C ASP A 315 27.55 -15.24 -9.62
N LYS A 316 26.98 -14.05 -9.82
CA LYS A 316 27.60 -12.97 -10.59
C LYS A 316 28.02 -11.80 -9.71
N LEU A 317 29.14 -11.19 -10.07
CA LEU A 317 29.57 -9.89 -9.60
C LEU A 317 29.18 -8.84 -10.65
N VAL A 318 28.51 -7.77 -10.24
CA VAL A 318 28.27 -6.59 -11.08
C VAL A 318 29.35 -5.56 -10.77
N VAL A 319 30.10 -5.14 -11.79
CA VAL A 319 31.13 -4.10 -11.68
C VAL A 319 30.72 -2.92 -12.55
N GLY A 320 30.77 -1.72 -12.01
CA GLY A 320 30.53 -0.48 -12.72
C GLY A 320 31.71 0.48 -12.53
N ILE A 321 32.16 1.13 -13.60
CA ILE A 321 33.25 2.12 -13.60
C ILE A 321 32.75 3.35 -14.36
N ASP A 322 33.02 4.55 -13.83
CA ASP A 322 32.63 5.83 -14.42
C ASP A 322 31.12 5.94 -14.70
N LEU A 323 30.29 5.36 -13.82
CA LEU A 323 28.83 5.41 -13.97
C LEU A 323 28.21 6.57 -13.19
N ASN A 324 27.31 7.29 -13.85
CA ASN A 324 26.53 8.37 -13.23
C ASN A 324 25.08 8.34 -13.72
N ASP A 325 24.12 8.38 -12.78
CA ASP A 325 22.67 8.38 -13.07
C ASP A 325 22.16 7.08 -13.72
N PHE A 326 22.74 5.93 -13.38
CA PHE A 326 22.30 4.65 -13.93
C PHE A 326 21.39 3.87 -12.96
N LEU A 327 20.45 3.15 -13.57
CA LEU A 327 19.73 2.03 -12.99
C LEU A 327 20.26 0.73 -13.63
N ILE A 328 20.75 -0.17 -12.80
CA ILE A 328 21.19 -1.52 -13.20
C ILE A 328 20.49 -2.54 -12.32
N VAL A 329 19.75 -3.46 -12.93
CA VAL A 329 19.07 -4.55 -12.22
C VAL A 329 19.41 -5.86 -12.90
N ASN A 330 20.18 -6.69 -12.22
CA ASN A 330 20.58 -8.01 -12.68
C ASN A 330 19.78 -9.09 -11.96
N THR A 331 19.00 -9.85 -12.70
CA THR A 331 18.31 -11.07 -12.24
C THR A 331 18.96 -12.29 -12.94
N HIS A 332 18.52 -13.50 -12.60
CA HIS A 332 19.07 -14.72 -13.23
C HIS A 332 18.81 -14.78 -14.75
N ASP A 333 17.76 -14.12 -15.25
CA ASP A 333 17.27 -14.20 -16.62
C ASP A 333 17.19 -12.87 -17.38
N VAL A 334 17.37 -11.74 -16.69
CA VAL A 334 17.32 -10.39 -17.30
C VAL A 334 18.37 -9.49 -16.65
N LEU A 335 19.12 -8.78 -17.50
CA LEU A 335 19.94 -7.64 -17.09
C LEU A 335 19.31 -6.36 -17.70
N LEU A 336 18.79 -5.48 -16.83
CA LEU A 336 18.34 -4.14 -17.21
C LEU A 336 19.45 -3.14 -16.93
N VAL A 337 19.83 -2.36 -17.95
CA VAL A 337 20.74 -1.22 -17.82
C VAL A 337 20.08 -0.01 -18.48
N THR A 338 19.89 1.06 -17.73
CA THR A 338 19.27 2.28 -18.26
C THR A 338 19.66 3.50 -17.42
N LYS A 339 19.53 4.70 -17.96
CA LYS A 339 19.56 5.92 -17.14
C LYS A 339 18.29 6.02 -16.30
N LYS A 340 18.37 6.55 -15.08
CA LYS A 340 17.20 6.75 -14.21
C LYS A 340 16.11 7.59 -14.89
N THR A 341 16.49 8.61 -15.65
CA THR A 341 15.57 9.44 -16.44
C THR A 341 14.77 8.69 -17.50
N SER A 342 15.19 7.46 -17.86
CA SER A 342 14.51 6.60 -18.83
C SER A 342 13.63 5.51 -18.20
N VAL A 343 13.56 5.41 -16.88
CA VAL A 343 12.72 4.43 -16.16
C VAL A 343 11.23 4.47 -16.59
N PRO A 344 10.60 5.61 -16.89
CA PRO A 344 9.23 5.65 -17.40
C PRO A 344 9.01 4.83 -18.69
N LYS A 345 10.07 4.60 -19.47
CA LYS A 345 10.01 3.81 -20.72
C LYS A 345 9.92 2.30 -20.47
N ILE A 346 10.30 1.82 -19.27
CA ILE A 346 10.29 0.38 -18.92
C ILE A 346 8.91 -0.21 -19.14
N LYS A 347 7.85 0.46 -18.69
CA LYS A 347 6.48 -0.05 -18.87
C LYS A 347 6.13 -0.29 -20.35
N LYS A 348 6.46 0.67 -21.21
CA LYS A 348 6.22 0.55 -22.66
C LYS A 348 7.02 -0.62 -23.26
N LEU A 349 8.28 -0.78 -22.84
CA LEU A 349 9.11 -1.92 -23.23
C LEU A 349 8.46 -3.25 -22.83
N VAL A 350 8.09 -3.41 -21.54
CA VAL A 350 7.45 -4.62 -21.01
C VAL A 350 6.15 -4.94 -21.78
N ASP A 351 5.34 -3.92 -22.07
CA ASP A 351 4.11 -4.11 -22.86
C ASP A 351 4.40 -4.57 -24.29
N SER A 352 5.54 -4.18 -24.89
CA SER A 352 5.94 -4.61 -26.22
C SER A 352 6.49 -6.05 -26.28
N LEU A 353 6.81 -6.67 -25.16
CA LEU A 353 7.26 -8.07 -25.10
C LEU A 353 6.12 -9.07 -25.27
N LYS A 354 4.87 -8.64 -25.13
CA LYS A 354 3.69 -9.49 -25.34
C LYS A 354 3.65 -10.00 -26.79
N GLY A 355 3.36 -11.28 -26.96
CA GLY A 355 3.38 -11.94 -28.28
C GLY A 355 4.77 -12.22 -28.85
N THR A 356 5.84 -11.95 -28.08
CA THR A 356 7.22 -12.30 -28.46
C THR A 356 7.71 -13.52 -27.66
N PRO A 357 8.86 -14.15 -28.05
CA PRO A 357 9.49 -15.20 -27.24
C PRO A 357 9.83 -14.79 -25.82
N TYR A 358 9.86 -13.48 -25.53
CA TYR A 358 10.21 -12.88 -24.23
C TYR A 358 8.97 -12.59 -23.36
N GLU A 359 7.75 -12.86 -23.80
CA GLU A 359 6.52 -12.64 -23.02
C GLU A 359 6.55 -13.31 -21.65
N LYS A 360 7.21 -14.44 -21.52
CA LYS A 360 7.41 -15.15 -20.25
C LYS A 360 8.17 -14.36 -19.18
N LEU A 361 8.84 -13.27 -19.58
CA LEU A 361 9.60 -12.38 -18.69
C LEU A 361 8.77 -11.19 -18.16
N THR A 362 7.48 -11.08 -18.55
CA THR A 362 6.57 -9.97 -18.20
C THR A 362 5.70 -10.25 -16.97
#